data_580a72796b7a86a646a0f69a5cb00765
#
_entry.id   580a72796b7a86a646a0f69a5cb00765
#
_cell.length_a   1.000
_cell.length_b   1.000
_cell.length_c   1.000
_cell.angle_alpha   90.00
_cell.angle_beta   90.00
_cell.angle_gamma   90.00
#
_symmetry.space_group_name_H-M   'P 1'
#
loop_
_entity.id
_entity.type
_entity.pdbx_description
1 polymer ?
#
loop_
_entity_poly.entity_id
_entity_poly.type
_entity_poly.pdbx_seq_one_letter_code
_entity_poly.pdbx_strand_id
1 'polypeptide(L)'
;MKYTSFFFLLSFLFFTSCEKNSTEEILWWHDADFVELDASDFELNIADTSATGNFVKFSFSEGNTVIHDNWDVAFRGTTLIVNGGEKAHNDQPDRTGNAAVYIATGSMSAIDSVDTTKLLQDNSSGSAILNNIMIDDLGVSGQGWASYSFSTHLFSPRAGRILVFRTHDNKYAKMEILYFY
;
A
#
# COMPACT_ATOMS: atom_id res chain seq x y z
N MET A 1 25.74 69.88 -29.64
CA MET A 1 24.96 68.65 -29.67
C MET A 1 25.52 67.70 -28.60
N LYS A 2 24.76 67.50 -27.50
CA LYS A 2 25.16 66.60 -26.40
C LYS A 2 24.39 65.32 -26.56
N TYR A 3 25.08 64.19 -26.75
CA TYR A 3 24.51 62.85 -26.76
C TYR A 3 24.51 62.31 -25.35
N THR A 4 23.33 62.13 -24.75
CA THR A 4 23.12 61.43 -23.48
C THR A 4 22.95 59.94 -23.78
N SER A 5 23.94 59.11 -23.41
CA SER A 5 23.89 57.67 -23.50
C SER A 5 23.03 57.13 -22.36
N PHE A 6 21.93 56.45 -22.70
CA PHE A 6 21.02 55.82 -21.74
C PHE A 6 21.45 54.36 -21.57
N PHE A 7 22.01 54.03 -20.42
CA PHE A 7 22.44 52.68 -20.09
C PHE A 7 21.24 51.93 -19.51
N PHE A 8 20.70 50.95 -20.25
CA PHE A 8 19.60 50.11 -19.82
C PHE A 8 20.19 48.92 -19.05
N LEU A 9 20.08 48.95 -17.69
CA LEU A 9 20.51 47.86 -16.83
C LEU A 9 19.41 46.78 -16.79
N LEU A 10 19.59 45.68 -17.57
CA LEU A 10 18.70 44.55 -17.58
C LEU A 10 18.99 43.65 -16.33
N SER A 11 18.16 43.83 -15.29
CA SER A 11 18.24 42.95 -14.09
C SER A 11 17.61 41.60 -14.40
N PHE A 12 18.46 40.56 -14.51
CA PHE A 12 18.02 39.14 -14.60
C PHE A 12 17.68 38.66 -13.19
N LEU A 13 16.37 38.59 -12.89
CA LEU A 13 15.88 37.87 -11.71
C LEU A 13 15.93 36.37 -11.98
N PHE A 14 16.93 35.69 -11.42
CA PHE A 14 16.95 34.23 -11.34
C PHE A 14 15.93 33.81 -10.29
N PHE A 15 14.78 33.31 -10.73
CA PHE A 15 13.89 32.55 -9.85
C PHE A 15 14.54 31.17 -9.66
N THR A 16 15.23 30.98 -8.55
CA THR A 16 15.54 29.62 -8.07
C THR A 16 14.24 29.02 -7.59
N SER A 17 13.62 28.21 -8.44
CA SER A 17 12.56 27.31 -8.02
C SER A 17 13.20 26.30 -7.07
N CYS A 18 12.98 26.51 -5.78
CA CYS A 18 13.25 25.51 -4.78
C CYS A 18 12.17 24.43 -4.99
N GLU A 19 12.50 23.33 -5.66
CA GLU A 19 11.68 22.13 -5.59
C GLU A 19 11.61 21.72 -4.12
N LYS A 20 10.46 22.01 -3.51
CA LYS A 20 10.14 21.52 -2.20
C LYS A 20 9.97 20.01 -2.33
N ASN A 21 11.01 19.26 -1.97
CA ASN A 21 10.85 17.84 -1.67
C ASN A 21 9.82 17.77 -0.55
N SER A 22 8.58 17.53 -0.93
CA SER A 22 7.47 17.39 0.01
C SER A 22 7.50 16.02 0.65
N THR A 23 8.47 15.79 1.52
CA THR A 23 8.30 14.81 2.58
C THR A 23 7.35 15.49 3.57
N GLU A 24 6.06 15.34 3.39
CA GLU A 24 5.11 15.78 4.39
C GLU A 24 5.34 14.92 5.65
N GLU A 25 5.65 15.57 6.76
CA GLU A 25 5.72 14.92 8.06
C GLU A 25 4.30 14.50 8.42
N ILE A 26 4.03 13.18 8.37
CA ILE A 26 2.71 12.63 8.63
C ILE A 26 2.60 12.41 10.13
N LEU A 27 1.70 13.14 10.75
CA LEU A 27 1.28 12.86 12.13
C LEU A 27 0.42 11.59 12.12
N TRP A 28 0.96 10.51 12.67
CA TRP A 28 0.20 9.31 12.97
C TRP A 28 -0.67 9.57 14.20
N TRP A 29 -2.00 9.54 14.03
CA TRP A 29 -2.94 10.07 15.02
C TRP A 29 -3.31 9.11 16.16
N HIS A 30 -2.94 7.83 16.04
CA HIS A 30 -3.36 6.80 17.00
C HIS A 30 -2.22 5.87 17.34
N ASP A 31 -2.25 5.35 18.58
CA ASP A 31 -1.42 4.23 18.99
C ASP A 31 -1.77 2.99 18.15
N ALA A 32 -0.83 2.04 18.07
CA ALA A 32 -1.03 0.81 17.33
C ALA A 32 -2.07 -0.07 18.04
N ASP A 33 -3.15 -0.39 17.34
CA ASP A 33 -4.17 -1.33 17.78
C ASP A 33 -3.93 -2.71 17.15
N PHE A 34 -4.33 -3.75 17.88
CA PHE A 34 -4.39 -5.11 17.38
C PHE A 34 -5.78 -5.39 16.81
N VAL A 35 -5.81 -5.87 15.56
CA VAL A 35 -7.04 -6.29 14.91
C VAL A 35 -6.88 -7.72 14.43
N GLU A 36 -7.82 -8.59 14.78
CA GLU A 36 -7.94 -9.95 14.28
C GLU A 36 -9.04 -9.97 13.20
N LEU A 37 -8.70 -10.50 12.02
CA LEU A 37 -9.60 -10.57 10.88
C LEU A 37 -9.73 -12.03 10.43
N ASP A 38 -10.96 -12.51 10.27
CA ASP A 38 -11.24 -13.79 9.63
C ASP A 38 -11.42 -13.59 8.11
N ALA A 39 -10.38 -13.92 7.35
CA ALA A 39 -10.37 -13.89 5.89
C ALA A 39 -10.35 -15.30 5.28
N SER A 40 -10.82 -16.30 6.04
CA SER A 40 -10.79 -17.72 5.66
C SER A 40 -11.98 -18.15 4.79
N ASP A 41 -12.97 -17.28 4.55
CA ASP A 41 -14.11 -17.57 3.67
C ASP A 41 -13.69 -17.55 2.20
N PHE A 42 -12.87 -18.55 1.82
CA PHE A 42 -12.47 -18.73 0.43
C PHE A 42 -12.27 -20.21 0.10
N GLU A 43 -12.50 -20.55 -1.17
CA GLU A 43 -12.19 -21.86 -1.73
C GLU A 43 -11.14 -21.72 -2.83
N LEU A 44 -10.09 -22.52 -2.76
CA LEU A 44 -9.05 -22.60 -3.78
C LEU A 44 -9.37 -23.71 -4.78
N ASN A 45 -9.57 -23.37 -6.03
CA ASN A 45 -9.63 -24.34 -7.11
C ASN A 45 -8.21 -24.71 -7.55
N ILE A 46 -7.76 -25.91 -7.18
CA ILE A 46 -6.40 -26.37 -7.47
C ILE A 46 -6.17 -26.56 -8.98
N ALA A 47 -7.24 -26.81 -9.76
CA ALA A 47 -7.11 -27.12 -11.18
C ALA A 47 -6.72 -25.91 -12.02
N ASP A 48 -7.16 -24.70 -11.66
CA ASP A 48 -6.90 -23.45 -12.36
C ASP A 48 -6.26 -22.36 -11.47
N THR A 49 -5.95 -22.68 -10.23
CA THR A 49 -5.39 -21.77 -9.22
C THR A 49 -6.25 -20.53 -8.92
N SER A 50 -7.54 -20.59 -9.27
CA SER A 50 -8.48 -19.52 -8.91
C SER A 50 -8.92 -19.65 -7.45
N ALA A 51 -9.23 -18.53 -6.84
CA ALA A 51 -9.84 -18.48 -5.52
C ALA A 51 -11.20 -17.79 -5.60
N THR A 52 -12.22 -18.40 -5.00
CA THR A 52 -13.57 -17.82 -4.85
C THR A 52 -13.84 -17.53 -3.37
N GLY A 53 -14.90 -16.81 -3.05
CA GLY A 53 -15.29 -16.43 -1.70
C GLY A 53 -15.26 -14.92 -1.47
N ASN A 54 -15.58 -14.51 -0.24
CA ASN A 54 -15.79 -13.10 0.07
C ASN A 54 -14.50 -12.42 0.51
N PHE A 55 -14.32 -11.17 0.10
CA PHE A 55 -13.29 -10.30 0.64
C PHE A 55 -13.80 -9.63 1.93
N VAL A 56 -13.00 -9.71 2.98
CA VAL A 56 -13.23 -8.97 4.22
C VAL A 56 -12.62 -7.58 4.06
N LYS A 57 -13.49 -6.58 3.98
CA LYS A 57 -13.12 -5.16 3.84
C LYS A 57 -12.79 -4.57 5.20
N PHE A 58 -11.75 -3.74 5.29
CA PHE A 58 -11.33 -3.04 6.50
C PHE A 58 -11.17 -1.54 6.23
N SER A 59 -11.58 -0.73 7.20
CA SER A 59 -11.39 0.72 7.21
C SER A 59 -10.46 1.14 8.36
N PHE A 60 -9.37 1.81 8.04
CA PHE A 60 -8.45 2.34 9.05
C PHE A 60 -9.09 3.44 9.90
N SER A 61 -9.99 4.25 9.32
CA SER A 61 -10.66 5.31 10.05
C SER A 61 -11.68 4.79 11.07
N GLU A 62 -12.23 3.59 10.83
CA GLU A 62 -13.17 2.93 11.74
C GLU A 62 -12.49 1.92 12.65
N GLY A 63 -11.25 1.53 12.33
CA GLY A 63 -10.50 0.52 13.06
C GLY A 63 -11.15 -0.87 13.03
N ASN A 64 -11.97 -1.15 12.01
CA ASN A 64 -12.81 -2.35 11.99
C ASN A 64 -13.12 -2.82 10.55
N THR A 65 -13.70 -4.03 10.46
CA THR A 65 -14.30 -4.55 9.23
C THR A 65 -15.56 -3.78 8.88
N VAL A 66 -15.74 -3.57 7.57
CA VAL A 66 -16.87 -2.81 7.02
C VAL A 66 -17.52 -3.54 5.86
N ILE A 67 -18.81 -3.28 5.64
CA ILE A 67 -19.57 -3.85 4.49
C ILE A 67 -19.81 -2.81 3.38
N HIS A 68 -19.68 -1.53 3.70
CA HIS A 68 -19.87 -0.42 2.75
C HIS A 68 -18.64 -0.19 1.87
N ASP A 69 -18.72 0.81 0.99
CA ASP A 69 -17.69 1.06 -0.03
C ASP A 69 -16.55 1.98 0.41
N ASN A 70 -16.60 2.53 1.63
CA ASN A 70 -15.53 3.34 2.23
C ASN A 70 -14.53 2.45 2.98
N TRP A 71 -13.96 1.48 2.30
CA TRP A 71 -12.93 0.60 2.83
C TRP A 71 -11.55 1.00 2.30
N ASP A 72 -10.48 0.56 2.94
CA ASP A 72 -9.11 0.89 2.57
C ASP A 72 -8.35 -0.32 2.00
N VAL A 73 -8.45 -1.44 2.69
CA VAL A 73 -7.82 -2.71 2.33
C VAL A 73 -8.82 -3.84 2.50
N ALA A 74 -8.73 -4.87 1.68
CA ALA A 74 -9.55 -6.07 1.85
C ALA A 74 -8.71 -7.34 1.69
N PHE A 75 -9.16 -8.40 2.38
CA PHE A 75 -8.43 -9.65 2.56
C PHE A 75 -9.27 -10.83 2.10
N ARG A 76 -8.64 -11.79 1.43
CA ARG A 76 -9.19 -13.11 1.15
C ARG A 76 -8.04 -14.11 1.13
N GLY A 77 -7.95 -14.96 2.14
CA GLY A 77 -6.76 -15.78 2.35
C GLY A 77 -5.48 -14.92 2.36
N THR A 78 -4.52 -15.24 1.52
CA THR A 78 -3.26 -14.49 1.38
C THR A 78 -3.35 -13.29 0.45
N THR A 79 -4.50 -13.07 -0.20
CA THR A 79 -4.69 -11.96 -1.14
C THR A 79 -5.08 -10.69 -0.38
N LEU A 80 -4.30 -9.63 -0.59
CA LEU A 80 -4.60 -8.28 -0.13
C LEU A 80 -4.87 -7.40 -1.34
N ILE A 81 -5.92 -6.61 -1.27
CA ILE A 81 -6.31 -5.63 -2.30
C ILE A 81 -6.60 -4.29 -1.66
N VAL A 82 -6.43 -3.21 -2.40
CA VAL A 82 -6.71 -1.84 -1.92
C VAL A 82 -7.91 -1.24 -2.63
N ASN A 83 -8.63 -0.33 -1.96
CA ASN A 83 -9.75 0.40 -2.57
C ASN A 83 -9.25 1.54 -3.46
N GLY A 84 -8.50 1.20 -4.47
CA GLY A 84 -7.98 2.15 -5.45
C GLY A 84 -7.43 1.44 -6.68
N GLY A 85 -7.50 2.11 -7.82
CA GLY A 85 -7.12 1.53 -9.10
C GLY A 85 -8.23 0.71 -9.75
N GLU A 86 -7.90 -0.48 -10.26
CA GLU A 86 -8.80 -1.35 -11.00
C GLU A 86 -8.85 -2.75 -10.39
N LYS A 87 -10.00 -3.41 -10.45
CA LYS A 87 -10.13 -4.82 -10.08
C LYS A 87 -9.59 -5.72 -11.18
N ALA A 88 -8.83 -6.74 -10.79
CA ALA A 88 -8.31 -7.74 -11.71
C ALA A 88 -9.36 -8.81 -12.10
N HIS A 89 -10.30 -9.10 -11.20
CA HIS A 89 -11.31 -10.13 -11.39
C HIS A 89 -12.70 -9.63 -10.98
N ASN A 90 -13.73 -10.17 -11.61
CA ASN A 90 -15.13 -9.73 -11.39
C ASN A 90 -15.69 -10.07 -10.01
N ASP A 91 -15.09 -11.04 -9.30
CA ASP A 91 -15.44 -11.46 -7.94
C ASP A 91 -14.84 -10.56 -6.86
N GLN A 92 -13.98 -9.61 -7.24
CA GLN A 92 -13.42 -8.63 -6.32
C GLN A 92 -14.38 -7.46 -6.10
N PRO A 93 -14.37 -6.83 -4.91
CA PRO A 93 -15.08 -5.59 -4.66
C PRO A 93 -14.72 -4.49 -5.66
N ASP A 94 -15.66 -3.62 -5.98
CA ASP A 94 -15.40 -2.44 -6.80
C ASP A 94 -14.43 -1.49 -6.08
N ARG A 95 -13.61 -0.79 -6.87
CA ARG A 95 -12.66 0.23 -6.41
C ARG A 95 -13.33 1.59 -6.50
N THR A 96 -13.74 2.13 -5.36
CA THR A 96 -14.49 3.40 -5.27
C THR A 96 -13.68 4.53 -4.65
N GLY A 97 -12.53 4.21 -4.08
CA GLY A 97 -11.65 5.13 -3.37
C GLY A 97 -10.33 5.39 -4.08
N ASN A 98 -9.41 6.03 -3.35
CA ASN A 98 -8.07 6.35 -3.82
C ASN A 98 -6.98 5.63 -3.02
N ALA A 99 -7.30 4.51 -2.38
CA ALA A 99 -6.34 3.75 -1.61
C ALA A 99 -5.17 3.26 -2.46
N ALA A 100 -3.99 3.26 -1.88
CA ALA A 100 -2.75 2.78 -2.48
C ALA A 100 -1.83 2.27 -1.38
N VAL A 101 -0.82 1.47 -1.73
CA VAL A 101 0.03 0.82 -0.74
C VAL A 101 1.45 0.62 -1.27
N TYR A 102 2.42 0.59 -0.36
CA TYR A 102 3.74 0.01 -0.59
C TYR A 102 4.24 -0.70 0.66
N ILE A 103 5.26 -1.54 0.51
CA ILE A 103 5.90 -2.23 1.64
C ILE A 103 7.20 -1.53 1.99
N ALA A 104 7.28 -1.04 3.23
CA ALA A 104 8.51 -0.54 3.84
C ALA A 104 9.20 -1.63 4.67
N THR A 105 10.49 -1.50 4.90
CA THR A 105 11.25 -2.41 5.75
C THR A 105 11.74 -1.68 6.99
N GLY A 106 11.50 -2.23 8.16
CA GLY A 106 11.89 -1.66 9.45
C GLY A 106 10.90 -2.01 10.54
N SER A 107 11.00 -1.34 11.69
CA SER A 107 9.98 -1.44 12.73
C SER A 107 8.82 -0.48 12.45
N MET A 108 7.64 -0.77 12.99
CA MET A 108 6.48 0.11 12.90
C MET A 108 6.81 1.56 13.35
N SER A 109 7.60 1.70 14.42
CA SER A 109 8.01 3.01 14.97
C SER A 109 9.05 3.74 14.11
N ALA A 110 9.80 3.04 13.26
CA ALA A 110 10.80 3.65 12.39
C ALA A 110 10.20 4.23 11.09
N ILE A 111 8.95 3.89 10.78
CA ILE A 111 8.24 4.44 9.63
C ILE A 111 7.48 5.68 10.09
N ASP A 112 8.11 6.83 9.99
CA ASP A 112 7.61 8.13 10.44
C ASP A 112 7.06 9.01 9.29
N SER A 113 7.33 8.63 8.05
CA SER A 113 6.94 9.38 6.86
C SER A 113 6.43 8.45 5.75
N VAL A 114 5.68 8.99 4.80
CA VAL A 114 5.18 8.25 3.62
C VAL A 114 5.91 8.72 2.37
N ASP A 115 6.53 7.77 1.67
CA ASP A 115 7.07 8.01 0.33
C ASP A 115 5.94 7.84 -0.71
N THR A 116 5.31 8.95 -1.06
CA THR A 116 4.16 8.94 -1.99
C THR A 116 4.53 8.45 -3.39
N THR A 117 5.82 8.46 -3.76
CA THR A 117 6.29 7.98 -5.07
C THR A 117 6.27 6.46 -5.18
N LYS A 118 6.23 5.75 -4.04
CA LYS A 118 6.17 4.28 -3.98
C LYS A 118 4.75 3.73 -3.91
N LEU A 119 3.76 4.57 -3.69
CA LEU A 119 2.38 4.14 -3.57
C LEU A 119 1.87 3.56 -4.88
N LEU A 120 1.41 2.32 -4.82
CA LEU A 120 0.85 1.56 -5.94
C LEU A 120 -0.63 1.26 -5.67
N GLN A 121 -1.43 1.32 -6.72
CA GLN A 121 -2.82 0.88 -6.72
C GLN A 121 -2.94 -0.48 -7.41
N ASP A 122 -4.02 -1.18 -7.14
CA ASP A 122 -4.36 -2.39 -7.88
C ASP A 122 -4.60 -2.05 -9.36
N ASN A 123 -4.42 -3.02 -10.22
CA ASN A 123 -4.66 -2.88 -11.66
C ASN A 123 -5.27 -4.16 -12.24
N SER A 124 -5.69 -4.11 -13.50
CA SER A 124 -6.31 -5.24 -14.20
C SER A 124 -5.43 -6.51 -14.27
N SER A 125 -4.14 -6.40 -13.95
CA SER A 125 -3.21 -7.56 -13.91
C SER A 125 -3.05 -8.14 -12.50
N GLY A 126 -3.55 -7.48 -11.46
CA GLY A 126 -3.50 -7.98 -10.08
C GLY A 126 -3.41 -6.91 -9.00
N SER A 127 -3.27 -7.38 -7.77
CA SER A 127 -3.09 -6.56 -6.58
C SER A 127 -1.70 -5.91 -6.54
N ALA A 128 -1.62 -4.71 -6.03
CA ALA A 128 -0.36 -4.02 -5.77
C ALA A 128 0.59 -4.79 -4.82
N ILE A 129 0.04 -5.64 -3.96
CA ILE A 129 0.80 -6.40 -2.94
C ILE A 129 1.00 -7.87 -3.33
N LEU A 130 0.07 -8.47 -4.06
CA LEU A 130 0.00 -9.92 -4.28
C LEU A 130 1.25 -10.50 -4.97
N ASN A 131 1.87 -9.76 -5.88
CA ASN A 131 3.02 -10.25 -6.67
C ASN A 131 4.34 -10.30 -5.88
N ASN A 132 4.30 -10.09 -4.57
CA ASN A 132 5.47 -9.91 -3.73
C ASN A 132 5.60 -10.94 -2.61
N ILE A 133 4.95 -12.11 -2.70
CA ILE A 133 5.17 -13.19 -1.74
C ILE A 133 6.52 -13.86 -2.06
N MET A 134 7.39 -13.95 -1.07
CA MET A 134 8.66 -14.65 -1.19
C MET A 134 8.48 -16.16 -1.08
N ILE A 135 9.22 -16.92 -1.86
CA ILE A 135 9.30 -18.39 -1.76
C ILE A 135 10.62 -18.75 -1.08
N ASP A 136 10.56 -19.13 0.21
CA ASP A 136 11.75 -19.38 1.03
C ASP A 136 12.58 -20.56 0.55
N ASP A 137 11.96 -21.67 0.18
CA ASP A 137 12.64 -22.93 -0.16
C ASP A 137 13.47 -22.84 -1.46
N LEU A 138 13.26 -21.79 -2.26
CA LEU A 138 14.02 -21.56 -3.50
C LEU A 138 15.14 -20.54 -3.33
N GLY A 139 15.35 -20.01 -2.13
CA GLY A 139 16.33 -18.96 -1.87
C GLY A 139 16.05 -17.63 -2.61
N VAL A 140 14.82 -17.42 -3.06
CA VAL A 140 14.43 -16.21 -3.77
C VAL A 140 14.12 -15.12 -2.76
N SER A 141 14.90 -14.05 -2.78
CA SER A 141 14.62 -12.87 -1.97
C SER A 141 13.47 -12.07 -2.57
N GLY A 142 12.26 -12.20 -2.00
CA GLY A 142 11.09 -11.41 -2.37
C GLY A 142 10.94 -10.15 -1.52
N GLN A 143 10.17 -9.18 -2.02
CA GLN A 143 9.84 -7.94 -1.31
C GLN A 143 8.50 -8.03 -0.55
N GLY A 144 7.82 -9.20 -0.57
CA GLY A 144 6.49 -9.39 -0.04
C GLY A 144 6.37 -9.32 1.48
N TRP A 145 5.15 -9.29 1.96
CA TRP A 145 4.79 -9.30 3.38
C TRP A 145 4.93 -10.67 4.03
N ALA A 146 4.91 -11.75 3.24
CA ALA A 146 4.98 -13.12 3.72
C ALA A 146 5.99 -13.94 2.94
N SER A 147 6.38 -15.06 3.52
CA SER A 147 7.10 -16.15 2.88
C SER A 147 6.21 -17.39 2.81
N TYR A 148 6.41 -18.21 1.77
CA TYR A 148 5.78 -19.49 1.61
C TYR A 148 6.86 -20.57 1.53
N SER A 149 6.72 -21.60 2.35
CA SER A 149 7.60 -22.77 2.34
C SER A 149 6.91 -23.93 1.59
N PHE A 150 7.55 -24.44 0.54
CA PHE A 150 7.07 -25.64 -0.17
C PHE A 150 7.21 -26.91 0.64
N SER A 151 8.20 -26.98 1.52
CA SER A 151 8.45 -28.18 2.33
C SER A 151 7.42 -28.39 3.43
N THR A 152 6.86 -27.29 3.98
CA THR A 152 5.86 -27.34 5.06
C THR A 152 4.47 -26.90 4.61
N HIS A 153 4.34 -26.34 3.42
CA HIS A 153 3.12 -25.72 2.87
C HIS A 153 2.54 -24.62 3.75
N LEU A 154 3.40 -23.88 4.45
CA LEU A 154 2.98 -22.80 5.35
C LEU A 154 3.31 -21.41 4.79
N PHE A 155 2.39 -20.48 5.00
CA PHE A 155 2.64 -19.05 4.90
C PHE A 155 3.08 -18.50 6.25
N SER A 156 4.13 -17.68 6.25
CA SER A 156 4.64 -17.04 7.45
C SER A 156 4.81 -15.54 7.20
N PRO A 157 4.16 -14.66 7.96
CA PRO A 157 4.41 -13.23 7.89
C PRO A 157 5.89 -12.92 8.16
N ARG A 158 6.40 -11.91 7.48
CA ARG A 158 7.80 -11.48 7.63
C ARG A 158 7.85 -10.26 8.53
N ALA A 159 8.44 -10.44 9.72
CA ALA A 159 8.64 -9.34 10.66
C ALA A 159 9.36 -8.14 10.02
N GLY A 160 8.93 -6.94 10.35
CA GLY A 160 9.50 -5.71 9.82
C GLY A 160 9.11 -5.42 8.36
N ARG A 161 8.05 -6.04 7.87
CA ARG A 161 7.41 -5.69 6.60
C ARG A 161 6.16 -4.86 6.88
N ILE A 162 6.34 -3.55 6.83
CA ILE A 162 5.30 -2.58 7.15
C ILE A 162 4.60 -2.17 5.86
N LEU A 163 3.31 -2.45 5.78
CA LEU A 163 2.47 -1.97 4.70
C LEU A 163 2.08 -0.53 5.01
N VAL A 164 2.45 0.38 4.14
CA VAL A 164 2.16 1.81 4.27
C VAL A 164 1.10 2.18 3.24
N PHE A 165 -0.02 2.70 3.72
CA PHE A 165 -1.21 2.98 2.91
C PHE A 165 -1.45 4.47 2.76
N ARG A 166 -1.90 4.88 1.59
CA ARG A 166 -2.83 5.97 1.44
C ARG A 166 -4.23 5.36 1.53
N THR A 167 -5.10 5.91 2.35
CA THR A 167 -6.46 5.43 2.56
C THR A 167 -7.38 5.84 1.40
N HIS A 168 -8.62 5.31 1.37
CA HIS A 168 -9.60 5.63 0.34
C HIS A 168 -9.92 7.14 0.28
N ASP A 169 -9.83 7.83 1.42
CA ASP A 169 -10.11 9.27 1.61
C ASP A 169 -8.84 10.15 1.66
N ASN A 170 -7.70 9.64 1.16
CA ASN A 170 -6.40 10.33 1.05
C ASN A 170 -5.70 10.66 2.37
N LYS A 171 -6.01 9.95 3.45
CA LYS A 171 -5.19 9.95 4.66
C LYS A 171 -4.13 8.86 4.57
N TYR A 172 -3.38 8.64 5.64
CA TYR A 172 -2.34 7.63 5.66
C TYR A 172 -2.48 6.71 6.87
N ALA A 173 -2.15 5.45 6.66
CA ALA A 173 -2.12 4.42 7.68
C ALA A 173 -0.93 3.48 7.46
N LYS A 174 -0.56 2.73 8.48
CA LYS A 174 0.44 1.68 8.37
C LYS A 174 0.00 0.44 9.13
N MET A 175 0.38 -0.73 8.62
CA MET A 175 -0.01 -2.02 9.16
C MET A 175 1.15 -3.01 9.07
N GLU A 176 1.28 -3.88 10.05
CA GLU A 176 2.13 -5.07 10.00
C GLU A 176 1.26 -6.30 10.21
N ILE A 177 1.45 -7.33 9.38
CA ILE A 177 0.77 -8.60 9.55
C ILE A 177 1.65 -9.46 10.47
N LEU A 178 1.17 -9.75 11.67
CA LEU A 178 1.93 -10.47 12.69
C LEU A 178 1.70 -11.97 12.64
N TYR A 179 0.48 -12.40 12.30
CA TYR A 179 0.08 -13.81 12.27
C TYR A 179 -0.78 -14.08 11.04
N PHE A 180 -0.67 -15.30 10.54
CA PHE A 180 -1.51 -15.88 9.50
C PHE A 180 -1.67 -17.36 9.80
N TYR A 181 -2.91 -17.86 9.93
CA TYR A 181 -3.25 -19.24 10.27
C TYR A 181 -4.54 -19.69 9.60
#